data_f2ba8d13a7976e9a12b6796c7e397630
#
_entry.id   f2ba8d13a7976e9a12b6796c7e397630
#
_cell.length_a   1.000
_cell.length_b   1.000
_cell.length_c   1.000
_cell.angle_alpha   90.00
_cell.angle_beta   90.00
_cell.angle_gamma   90.00
#
_symmetry.space_group_name_H-M   'P 1'
#
loop_
_entity.id
_entity.type
_entity.pdbx_description
1 polymer ?
#
loop_
_entity_poly.entity_id
_entity_poly.type
_entity_poly.pdbx_seq_one_letter_code
_entity_poly.pdbx_strand_id
1 'polypeptide(L)'
;KKELKRLFFQNDVGQEVEEGKKKDALRDGLTVYSTMGRTSGAQAFASHFGYRPSQIRGKRIAGDDIHLLTAIGKDRTGITFNTTAYLFDLQSRKLKPELSVLPLNLKKDQEQILRSGNLDETLRLLEDAEIDLIPLQTIGFVYRDKAPVRDFLQWVVSEGQQYNHASGFLT
;
A
#
# COMPACT_ATOMS: atom_id res chain seq x y z
N LYS A 1 2.45 13.17 4.52
CA LYS A 1 3.23 12.96 3.29
C LYS A 1 4.73 13.14 3.49
N LYS A 2 5.19 14.25 4.15
CA LYS A 2 6.64 14.49 4.39
C LYS A 2 7.29 13.39 5.21
N GLU A 3 6.65 12.92 6.28
CA GLU A 3 7.17 11.86 7.14
C GLU A 3 7.31 10.53 6.41
N LEU A 4 6.33 10.14 5.59
CA LEU A 4 6.44 8.93 4.74
C LEU A 4 7.59 9.04 3.75
N LYS A 5 7.79 10.22 3.12
CA LYS A 5 8.95 10.44 2.24
C LYS A 5 10.28 10.26 2.97
N ARG A 6 10.42 10.83 4.17
CA ARG A 6 11.62 10.66 4.99
C ARG A 6 11.83 9.21 5.38
N LEU A 7 10.78 8.52 5.79
CA LEU A 7 10.85 7.15 6.25
C LEU A 7 11.30 6.19 5.13
N PHE A 8 10.70 6.31 3.94
CA PHE A 8 10.91 5.35 2.86
C PHE A 8 11.97 5.76 1.82
N PHE A 9 12.34 7.03 1.69
CA PHE A 9 13.18 7.48 0.56
C PHE A 9 14.39 8.35 0.94
N GLN A 10 14.39 9.06 2.07
CA GLN A 10 15.44 10.01 2.39
C GLN A 10 16.53 9.42 3.29
N ASN A 11 17.79 9.64 2.94
CA ASN A 11 18.93 9.38 3.82
C ASN A 11 19.16 10.57 4.76
N ASP A 12 19.47 10.30 6.03
CA ASP A 12 19.89 11.32 6.98
C ASP A 12 21.36 11.75 6.79
N VAL A 13 22.00 11.30 5.72
CA VAL A 13 23.40 11.66 5.44
C VAL A 13 23.39 13.00 4.71
N GLY A 14 23.57 14.09 5.44
CA GLY A 14 23.91 15.40 4.86
C GLY A 14 23.04 16.59 5.21
N GLN A 15 22.15 16.53 6.21
CA GLN A 15 21.58 17.76 6.78
C GLN A 15 22.13 17.91 8.20
N GLU A 16 22.88 19.01 8.39
CA GLU A 16 23.30 19.49 9.71
C GLU A 16 22.08 19.54 10.63
N VAL A 17 22.20 18.83 11.74
CA VAL A 17 21.18 18.84 12.81
C VAL A 17 21.24 20.25 13.41
N GLU A 18 20.29 21.11 13.04
CA GLU A 18 19.98 22.25 13.90
C GLU A 18 19.57 21.71 15.27
N GLU A 19 20.45 21.90 16.23
CA GLU A 19 20.18 21.61 17.65
C GLU A 19 18.90 22.32 18.06
N GLY A 20 17.87 21.54 18.35
CA GLY A 20 16.63 22.06 18.93
C GLY A 20 15.31 21.51 18.35
N LYS A 21 15.30 20.76 17.25
CA LYS A 21 14.06 20.14 16.76
C LYS A 21 13.84 18.79 17.39
N LYS A 22 12.63 18.61 17.99
CA LYS A 22 12.12 17.34 18.52
C LYS A 22 12.49 16.19 17.57
N LYS A 23 13.24 15.20 18.07
CA LYS A 23 13.47 13.92 17.39
C LYS A 23 12.12 13.41 16.90
N ASP A 24 12.01 13.14 15.59
CA ASP A 24 10.79 12.59 15.01
C ASP A 24 10.51 11.24 15.66
N ALA A 25 9.50 11.19 16.52
CA ALA A 25 9.12 10.01 17.31
C ALA A 25 8.79 8.77 16.44
N LEU A 26 8.51 8.97 15.15
CA LEU A 26 8.27 7.90 14.16
C LEU A 26 9.54 7.18 13.69
N ARG A 27 10.74 7.70 13.97
CA ARG A 27 12.00 7.11 13.48
C ARG A 27 12.73 6.24 14.49
N ASP A 28 12.60 6.55 15.76
CA ASP A 28 13.30 5.84 16.81
C ASP A 28 12.65 4.46 17.02
N GLY A 29 13.28 3.44 16.40
CA GLY A 29 12.93 2.05 16.58
C GLY A 29 12.15 1.38 15.45
N LEU A 30 11.76 2.07 14.37
CA LEU A 30 11.09 1.44 13.23
C LEU A 30 12.07 0.80 12.25
N THR A 31 11.76 -0.42 11.81
CA THR A 31 12.48 -1.13 10.75
C THR A 31 11.66 -1.07 9.46
N VAL A 32 12.17 -0.33 8.47
CA VAL A 32 11.54 -0.28 7.14
C VAL A 32 11.85 -1.53 6.35
N TYR A 33 10.84 -2.13 5.75
CA TYR A 33 10.94 -3.27 4.84
C TYR A 33 10.47 -2.89 3.44
N SER A 34 11.17 -3.41 2.42
CA SER A 34 10.82 -3.24 1.01
C SER A 34 11.14 -4.51 0.21
N THR A 35 10.62 -4.62 -1.00
CA THR A 35 10.91 -5.76 -1.89
C THR A 35 12.22 -5.57 -2.63
N MET A 36 12.91 -6.67 -2.96
CA MET A 36 14.05 -6.67 -3.89
C MET A 36 13.60 -6.55 -5.34
N GLY A 37 12.37 -6.98 -5.65
CA GLY A 37 11.80 -7.01 -6.98
C GLY A 37 11.13 -5.70 -7.40
N ARG A 38 10.83 -5.62 -8.70
CA ARG A 38 9.99 -4.55 -9.27
C ARG A 38 8.52 -4.99 -9.21
N THR A 39 7.93 -5.00 -8.01
CA THR A 39 6.50 -5.28 -7.88
C THR A 39 5.68 -4.07 -8.31
N SER A 40 4.45 -4.30 -8.73
CA SER A 40 3.51 -3.23 -9.10
C SER A 40 3.22 -2.32 -7.90
N GLY A 41 3.12 -2.88 -6.69
CA GLY A 41 2.95 -2.13 -5.44
C GLY A 41 4.13 -1.19 -5.16
N ALA A 42 5.38 -1.67 -5.32
CA ALA A 42 6.57 -0.83 -5.16
C ALA A 42 6.64 0.29 -6.21
N GLN A 43 6.23 -0.01 -7.46
CA GLN A 43 6.18 1.00 -8.52
C GLN A 43 5.15 2.09 -8.20
N ALA A 44 3.92 1.72 -7.84
CA ALA A 44 2.87 2.68 -7.51
C ALA A 44 3.24 3.53 -6.29
N PHE A 45 3.72 2.90 -5.22
CA PHE A 45 4.14 3.58 -4.01
C PHE A 45 5.26 4.59 -4.29
N ALA A 46 6.32 4.18 -4.96
CA ALA A 46 7.44 5.08 -5.27
C ALA A 46 7.01 6.24 -6.18
N SER A 47 6.30 5.94 -7.28
CA SER A 47 5.83 6.94 -8.23
C SER A 47 4.92 7.99 -7.58
N HIS A 48 4.02 7.56 -6.68
CA HIS A 48 3.13 8.46 -5.94
C HIS A 48 3.89 9.52 -5.12
N PHE A 49 5.07 9.17 -4.61
CA PHE A 49 5.93 10.09 -3.88
C PHE A 49 6.96 10.81 -4.76
N GLY A 50 6.99 10.54 -6.06
CA GLY A 50 7.93 11.13 -7.01
C GLY A 50 9.30 10.45 -7.04
N TYR A 51 9.39 9.18 -6.67
CA TYR A 51 10.61 8.38 -6.62
C TYR A 51 10.55 7.15 -7.53
N ARG A 52 11.68 6.45 -7.69
CA ARG A 52 11.77 5.15 -8.36
C ARG A 52 11.74 4.04 -7.31
N PRO A 53 11.27 2.81 -7.64
CA PRO A 53 11.29 1.67 -6.71
C PRO A 53 12.68 1.37 -6.13
N SER A 54 13.75 1.59 -6.92
CA SER A 54 15.13 1.39 -6.47
C SER A 54 15.57 2.35 -5.35
N GLN A 55 14.85 3.43 -5.16
CA GLN A 55 15.13 4.43 -4.12
C GLN A 55 14.39 4.15 -2.81
N ILE A 56 13.49 3.15 -2.79
CA ILE A 56 12.84 2.71 -1.55
C ILE A 56 13.90 2.10 -0.66
N ARG A 57 13.95 2.55 0.59
CA ARG A 57 14.93 2.15 1.60
C ARG A 57 14.47 0.97 2.43
N GLY A 58 15.35 0.51 3.30
CA GLY A 58 15.06 -0.48 4.32
C GLY A 58 15.64 -1.85 4.01
N LYS A 59 15.29 -2.81 4.83
CA LYS A 59 15.65 -4.22 4.63
C LYS A 59 14.90 -4.76 3.41
N ARG A 60 15.66 -5.24 2.42
CA ARG A 60 15.09 -5.77 1.20
C ARG A 60 14.79 -7.25 1.34
N ILE A 61 13.53 -7.60 1.14
CA ILE A 61 13.04 -8.98 1.17
C ILE A 61 12.98 -9.51 -0.27
N ALA A 62 13.56 -10.69 -0.47
CA ALA A 62 13.44 -11.41 -1.72
C ALA A 62 12.02 -12.01 -1.86
N GLY A 63 11.46 -11.93 -3.04
CA GLY A 63 10.12 -12.41 -3.35
C GLY A 63 9.14 -11.28 -3.64
N ASP A 64 7.87 -11.60 -3.51
CA ASP A 64 6.74 -10.71 -3.77
C ASP A 64 6.20 -10.03 -2.49
N ASP A 65 5.08 -9.35 -2.64
CA ASP A 65 4.44 -8.60 -1.57
C ASP A 65 3.93 -9.49 -0.40
N ILE A 66 3.69 -10.80 -0.63
CA ILE A 66 3.32 -11.76 0.42
C ILE A 66 4.52 -12.05 1.34
N HIS A 67 5.71 -12.22 0.76
CA HIS A 67 6.95 -12.42 1.53
C HIS A 67 7.27 -11.22 2.41
N LEU A 68 6.97 -10.01 1.90
CA LEU A 68 7.12 -8.77 2.64
C LEU A 68 6.22 -8.73 3.88
N LEU A 69 4.95 -9.13 3.75
CA LEU A 69 4.03 -9.22 4.88
C LEU A 69 4.45 -10.28 5.90
N THR A 70 4.97 -11.42 5.44
CA THR A 70 5.50 -12.46 6.33
C THR A 70 6.69 -11.95 7.14
N ALA A 71 7.54 -11.12 6.55
CA ALA A 71 8.68 -10.53 7.25
C ALA A 71 8.26 -9.55 8.34
N ILE A 72 7.31 -8.65 8.06
CA ILE A 72 6.86 -7.68 9.07
C ILE A 72 5.96 -8.31 10.14
N GLY A 73 5.21 -9.37 9.84
CA GLY A 73 4.43 -10.09 10.84
C GLY A 73 5.27 -10.70 11.97
N LYS A 74 6.59 -10.84 11.75
CA LYS A 74 7.57 -11.30 12.74
C LYS A 74 8.35 -10.17 13.43
N ASP A 75 8.15 -8.93 13.02
CA ASP A 75 8.87 -7.76 13.56
C ASP A 75 7.89 -6.67 13.99
N ARG A 76 7.71 -6.53 15.30
CA ARG A 76 6.80 -5.52 15.87
C ARG A 76 7.19 -4.08 15.56
N THR A 77 8.41 -3.85 15.15
CA THR A 77 8.92 -2.55 14.71
C THR A 77 8.88 -2.40 13.19
N GLY A 78 8.47 -3.46 12.48
CA GLY A 78 8.42 -3.49 11.03
C GLY A 78 7.39 -2.55 10.45
N ILE A 79 7.77 -1.80 9.42
CA ILE A 79 6.86 -0.97 8.63
C ILE A 79 7.10 -1.22 7.15
N THR A 80 6.03 -1.31 6.39
CA THR A 80 6.06 -1.47 4.94
C THR A 80 4.80 -0.90 4.28
N PHE A 81 4.70 -1.04 2.98
CA PHE A 81 3.49 -0.79 2.17
C PHE A 81 3.09 -2.10 1.47
N ASN A 82 1.81 -2.25 1.21
CA ASN A 82 1.30 -3.42 0.48
C ASN A 82 -0.06 -3.12 -0.16
N THR A 83 -0.55 -4.01 -1.01
CA THR A 83 -1.87 -3.89 -1.62
C THR A 83 -2.97 -4.39 -0.67
N THR A 84 -4.15 -3.81 -0.75
CA THR A 84 -5.30 -4.19 0.10
C THR A 84 -5.63 -5.67 0.01
N ALA A 85 -5.58 -6.26 -1.19
CA ALA A 85 -5.90 -7.69 -1.40
C ALA A 85 -5.02 -8.65 -0.57
N TYR A 86 -3.80 -8.25 -0.19
CA TYR A 86 -2.93 -9.10 0.64
C TYR A 86 -3.01 -8.79 2.13
N LEU A 87 -3.48 -7.61 2.50
CA LEU A 87 -3.57 -7.19 3.90
C LEU A 87 -4.72 -7.89 4.63
N PHE A 88 -5.82 -8.17 3.93
CA PHE A 88 -7.04 -8.68 4.51
C PHE A 88 -7.22 -10.17 4.22
N ASP A 89 -7.90 -10.85 5.11
CA ASP A 89 -8.46 -12.18 4.86
C ASP A 89 -9.79 -12.02 4.11
N LEU A 90 -9.85 -12.57 2.90
CA LEU A 90 -11.01 -12.38 2.00
C LEU A 90 -12.27 -13.12 2.46
N GLN A 91 -12.16 -14.13 3.31
CA GLN A 91 -13.32 -14.87 3.84
C GLN A 91 -13.93 -14.13 5.03
N SER A 92 -13.12 -13.75 6.00
CA SER A 92 -13.58 -13.02 7.18
C SER A 92 -13.77 -11.52 6.94
N ARG A 93 -13.27 -10.99 5.82
CA ARG A 93 -13.27 -9.57 5.47
C ARG A 93 -12.55 -8.69 6.50
N LYS A 94 -11.59 -9.26 7.24
CA LYS A 94 -10.86 -8.57 8.30
C LYS A 94 -9.37 -8.45 7.99
N LEU A 95 -8.76 -7.39 8.48
CA LEU A 95 -7.31 -7.23 8.48
C LEU A 95 -6.67 -8.43 9.19
N LYS A 96 -5.57 -8.95 8.65
CA LYS A 96 -4.82 -10.05 9.25
C LYS A 96 -4.35 -9.66 10.65
N PRO A 97 -4.47 -10.55 11.66
CA PRO A 97 -4.29 -10.20 13.07
C PRO A 97 -2.87 -9.75 13.43
N GLU A 98 -1.87 -10.16 12.65
CA GLU A 98 -0.48 -9.76 12.82
C GLU A 98 -0.15 -8.37 12.25
N LEU A 99 -1.11 -7.73 11.56
CA LEU A 99 -0.92 -6.46 10.88
C LEU A 99 -1.74 -5.34 11.54
N SER A 100 -1.26 -4.12 11.38
CA SER A 100 -2.02 -2.91 11.68
C SER A 100 -1.78 -1.85 10.62
N VAL A 101 -2.80 -1.07 10.32
CA VAL A 101 -2.66 0.07 9.41
C VAL A 101 -2.01 1.23 10.16
N LEU A 102 -0.96 1.82 9.58
CA LEU A 102 -0.32 3.00 10.16
C LEU A 102 -1.35 4.14 10.25
N PRO A 103 -1.46 4.81 11.41
CA PRO A 103 -2.31 5.99 11.52
C PRO A 103 -1.78 7.09 10.60
N LEU A 104 -2.56 7.39 9.56
CA LEU A 104 -2.31 8.48 8.65
C LEU A 104 -3.00 9.74 9.18
N ASN A 105 -2.48 10.92 8.87
CA ASN A 105 -3.13 12.18 9.23
C ASN A 105 -4.31 12.46 8.28
N LEU A 106 -5.38 11.72 8.48
CA LEU A 106 -6.64 11.78 7.74
C LEU A 106 -7.72 12.47 8.57
N LYS A 107 -8.92 12.64 8.01
CA LYS A 107 -10.10 13.02 8.79
C LYS A 107 -10.41 11.90 9.80
N LYS A 108 -10.96 12.29 10.94
CA LYS A 108 -11.16 11.38 12.09
C LYS A 108 -12.03 10.16 11.75
N ASP A 109 -13.06 10.35 10.95
CA ASP A 109 -13.94 9.29 10.42
C ASP A 109 -13.19 8.33 9.47
N GLN A 110 -12.40 8.87 8.55
CA GLN A 110 -11.58 8.08 7.62
C GLN A 110 -10.53 7.24 8.37
N GLU A 111 -9.84 7.85 9.34
CA GLU A 111 -8.88 7.14 10.18
C GLU A 111 -9.55 6.01 10.97
N GLN A 112 -10.74 6.22 11.48
CA GLN A 112 -11.49 5.21 12.23
C GLN A 112 -11.85 4.01 11.34
N ILE A 113 -12.27 4.24 10.09
CA ILE A 113 -12.57 3.19 9.11
C ILE A 113 -11.32 2.36 8.83
N LEU A 114 -10.17 3.00 8.53
CA LEU A 114 -8.92 2.26 8.28
C LEU A 114 -8.45 1.46 9.49
N ARG A 115 -8.66 1.96 10.70
CA ARG A 115 -8.31 1.26 11.94
C ARG A 115 -9.28 0.14 12.31
N SER A 116 -10.52 0.16 11.82
CA SER A 116 -11.50 -0.90 12.08
C SER A 116 -11.06 -2.26 11.56
N GLY A 117 -10.18 -2.25 10.54
CA GLY A 117 -9.72 -3.46 9.89
C GLY A 117 -10.82 -4.18 9.10
N ASN A 118 -11.87 -3.47 8.70
CA ASN A 118 -12.95 -3.99 7.86
C ASN A 118 -12.63 -3.71 6.39
N LEU A 119 -12.53 -4.76 5.56
CA LEU A 119 -12.21 -4.63 4.15
C LEU A 119 -13.28 -3.88 3.37
N ASP A 120 -14.56 -4.18 3.59
CA ASP A 120 -15.65 -3.60 2.82
C ASP A 120 -15.79 -2.08 3.08
N GLU A 121 -15.63 -1.66 4.33
CA GLU A 121 -15.60 -0.26 4.71
C GLU A 121 -14.36 0.45 4.13
N THR A 122 -13.22 -0.23 4.13
CA THR A 122 -11.97 0.30 3.55
C THR A 122 -12.11 0.50 2.05
N LEU A 123 -12.65 -0.47 1.32
CA LEU A 123 -12.83 -0.36 -0.14
C LEU A 123 -13.79 0.81 -0.48
N ARG A 124 -14.94 0.90 0.19
CA ARG A 124 -15.88 2.02 0.00
C ARG A 124 -15.24 3.37 0.28
N LEU A 125 -14.48 3.46 1.38
CA LEU A 125 -13.76 4.69 1.70
C LEU A 125 -12.79 5.11 0.58
N LEU A 126 -12.06 4.15 0.00
CA LEU A 126 -11.09 4.41 -1.07
C LEU A 126 -11.75 4.74 -2.41
N GLU A 127 -12.96 4.28 -2.65
CA GLU A 127 -13.76 4.65 -3.84
C GLU A 127 -14.44 6.02 -3.70
N ASP A 128 -14.97 6.32 -2.52
CA ASP A 128 -15.74 7.55 -2.27
C ASP A 128 -14.87 8.76 -1.97
N ALA A 129 -13.64 8.56 -1.52
CA ALA A 129 -12.76 9.62 -1.06
C ALA A 129 -11.38 9.57 -1.72
N GLU A 130 -11.00 10.66 -2.38
CA GLU A 130 -9.62 10.84 -2.82
C GLU A 130 -8.70 11.07 -1.61
N ILE A 131 -7.89 10.06 -1.29
CA ILE A 131 -6.92 10.11 -0.18
C ILE A 131 -5.51 10.21 -0.74
N ASP A 132 -4.98 11.42 -0.81
CA ASP A 132 -3.64 11.73 -1.37
C ASP A 132 -2.46 10.96 -0.73
N LEU A 133 -2.66 10.30 0.39
CA LEU A 133 -1.63 9.49 1.06
C LEU A 133 -1.64 8.01 0.63
N ILE A 134 -2.69 7.56 -0.03
CA ILE A 134 -2.88 6.17 -0.44
C ILE A 134 -2.87 6.11 -1.97
N PRO A 135 -1.80 5.56 -2.59
CA PRO A 135 -1.75 5.43 -4.03
C PRO A 135 -2.74 4.40 -4.55
N LEU A 136 -3.46 4.75 -5.59
CA LEU A 136 -4.31 3.82 -6.34
C LEU A 136 -3.56 3.30 -7.56
N GLN A 137 -3.84 2.06 -7.95
CA GLN A 137 -3.28 1.42 -9.13
C GLN A 137 -4.39 1.10 -10.13
N THR A 138 -4.17 1.48 -11.39
CA THR A 138 -5.01 1.05 -12.50
C THR A 138 -4.44 -0.24 -13.10
N ILE A 139 -5.28 -1.25 -13.22
CA ILE A 139 -4.95 -2.50 -13.91
C ILE A 139 -5.32 -2.35 -15.38
N GLY A 140 -4.34 -2.50 -16.27
CA GLY A 140 -4.54 -2.45 -17.71
C GLY A 140 -4.33 -3.81 -18.36
N PHE A 141 -5.06 -4.07 -19.45
CA PHE A 141 -4.91 -5.28 -20.26
C PHE A 141 -4.31 -4.93 -21.61
N VAL A 142 -3.32 -5.74 -22.06
CA VAL A 142 -2.77 -5.67 -23.40
C VAL A 142 -3.14 -6.97 -24.11
N TYR A 143 -3.77 -6.87 -25.27
CA TYR A 143 -4.28 -8.03 -26.00
C TYR A 143 -4.16 -7.87 -27.51
N ARG A 144 -4.20 -9.00 -28.24
CA ARG A 144 -4.40 -8.99 -29.68
C ARG A 144 -5.89 -8.90 -29.98
N ASP A 145 -6.27 -8.00 -30.87
CA ASP A 145 -7.68 -7.76 -31.23
C ASP A 145 -8.30 -8.96 -31.95
N LYS A 146 -8.91 -9.86 -31.18
CA LYS A 146 -9.73 -10.99 -31.62
C LYS A 146 -11.07 -10.92 -30.93
N ALA A 147 -12.15 -11.24 -31.64
CA ALA A 147 -13.51 -11.12 -31.13
C ALA A 147 -13.73 -11.76 -29.74
N PRO A 148 -13.36 -13.03 -29.47
CA PRO A 148 -13.57 -13.65 -28.17
C PRO A 148 -12.84 -12.94 -27.02
N VAL A 149 -11.68 -12.36 -27.29
CA VAL A 149 -10.91 -11.61 -26.28
C VAL A 149 -11.56 -10.26 -26.01
N ARG A 150 -12.08 -9.62 -27.06
CA ARG A 150 -12.78 -8.34 -26.94
C ARG A 150 -14.04 -8.46 -26.09
N ASP A 151 -14.86 -9.47 -26.35
CA ASP A 151 -16.08 -9.74 -25.60
C ASP A 151 -15.81 -10.01 -24.12
N PHE A 152 -14.75 -10.83 -23.83
CA PHE A 152 -14.31 -11.08 -22.47
C PHE A 152 -13.85 -9.78 -21.76
N LEU A 153 -13.03 -8.97 -22.41
CA LEU A 153 -12.55 -7.72 -21.82
C LEU A 153 -13.68 -6.70 -21.64
N GLN A 154 -14.64 -6.67 -22.56
CA GLN A 154 -15.84 -5.85 -22.42
C GLN A 154 -16.62 -6.26 -21.16
N TRP A 155 -16.79 -7.56 -20.93
CA TRP A 155 -17.39 -8.07 -19.71
C TRP A 155 -16.58 -7.70 -18.46
N VAL A 156 -15.23 -7.82 -18.49
CA VAL A 156 -14.36 -7.44 -17.36
C VAL A 156 -14.54 -5.99 -16.96
N VAL A 157 -14.62 -5.07 -17.93
CA VAL A 157 -14.76 -3.62 -17.63
C VAL A 157 -16.20 -3.16 -17.41
N SER A 158 -17.17 -4.06 -17.46
CA SER A 158 -18.58 -3.78 -17.23
C SER A 158 -19.15 -4.68 -16.12
N GLU A 159 -19.81 -5.76 -16.49
CA GLU A 159 -20.48 -6.68 -15.55
C GLU A 159 -19.52 -7.36 -14.58
N GLY A 160 -18.28 -7.62 -15.01
CA GLY A 160 -17.24 -8.23 -14.20
C GLY A 160 -16.82 -7.39 -12.98
N GLN A 161 -17.03 -6.08 -13.03
CA GLN A 161 -16.67 -5.17 -11.94
C GLN A 161 -17.40 -5.50 -10.62
N GLN A 162 -18.60 -6.05 -10.67
CA GLN A 162 -19.34 -6.47 -9.47
C GLN A 162 -18.60 -7.50 -8.59
N TYR A 163 -17.60 -8.21 -9.14
CA TYR A 163 -16.81 -9.20 -8.41
C TYR A 163 -15.53 -8.64 -7.77
N ASN A 164 -15.19 -7.39 -8.07
CA ASN A 164 -13.95 -6.79 -7.60
C ASN A 164 -13.86 -6.72 -6.08
N HIS A 165 -14.90 -6.26 -5.41
CA HIS A 165 -14.93 -6.17 -3.94
C HIS A 165 -14.75 -7.52 -3.26
N ALA A 166 -15.35 -8.60 -3.81
CA ALA A 166 -15.15 -9.96 -3.28
C ALA A 166 -13.68 -10.36 -3.29
N SER A 167 -12.92 -9.90 -4.27
CA SER A 167 -11.49 -10.15 -4.45
C SER A 167 -10.58 -9.10 -3.79
N GLY A 168 -11.14 -8.10 -3.11
CA GLY A 168 -10.37 -7.05 -2.43
C GLY A 168 -9.86 -5.94 -3.35
N PHE A 169 -10.45 -5.79 -4.54
CA PHE A 169 -10.16 -4.72 -5.50
C PHE A 169 -11.25 -3.65 -5.50
N LEU A 170 -10.88 -2.45 -5.91
CA LEU A 170 -11.81 -1.35 -6.19
C LEU A 170 -12.55 -1.57 -7.52
N THR A 171 -13.70 -0.96 -7.69
CA THR A 171 -14.49 -0.96 -8.93
C THR A 171 -14.13 0.18 -9.87
#